data_649620ad6e00d355f4fd313e83701376
#
_entry.id   649620ad6e00d355f4fd313e83701376
#
_cell.length_a   1.000
_cell.length_b   1.000
_cell.length_c   1.000
_cell.angle_alpha   90.00
_cell.angle_beta   90.00
_cell.angle_gamma   90.00
#
_symmetry.space_group_name_H-M   'P 1'
#
loop_
_entity.id
_entity.type
_entity.pdbx_description
1 polymer ?
#
loop_
_entity_poly.entity_id
_entity_poly.type
_entity_poly.pdbx_seq_one_letter_code
_entity_poly.pdbx_strand_id
1 'polypeptide(L)'
;STGMFWQVDDRDGMEMSVSGHLSEGGRGYRPTINSYMYGEAVALAKIASIVDRDMEARTYQKKADKLKGIINRRLWDKQADFYKVIPLNGKMEFSYARELLGYIPWFYNIPPDNYSIAWKQLFDSKGFEAAYGPTTVEQRCPDFKISYEGHECQWNGPSWPYLTSMTLAAMANYFNSYDSPIITKKDYLSLLNIYSNSHRILSVNNDTICWIDENINPYTGDWISRTRL
;
A
#
# COMPACT_ATOMS: atom_id res chain seq x y z
N SER A 1 6.14 -17.07 -19.10
CA SER A 1 6.32 -16.47 -17.76
C SER A 1 6.06 -14.97 -17.83
N THR A 2 5.27 -14.43 -16.92
CA THR A 2 4.98 -12.98 -16.83
C THR A 2 6.18 -12.19 -16.31
N GLY A 3 7.11 -12.85 -15.64
CA GLY A 3 8.23 -12.23 -14.91
C GLY A 3 7.81 -11.54 -13.61
N MET A 4 6.54 -11.64 -13.22
CA MET A 4 6.01 -11.13 -11.94
C MET A 4 5.97 -12.22 -10.88
N PHE A 5 6.10 -11.80 -9.64
CA PHE A 5 5.81 -12.62 -8.47
C PHE A 5 4.33 -12.55 -8.13
N TRP A 6 3.79 -13.65 -7.64
CA TRP A 6 2.42 -13.72 -7.14
C TRP A 6 2.40 -14.18 -5.69
N GLN A 7 1.37 -13.84 -4.96
CA GLN A 7 1.13 -14.33 -3.60
C GLN A 7 -0.38 -14.36 -3.31
N VAL A 8 -0.75 -14.95 -2.20
CA VAL A 8 -2.07 -14.82 -1.59
C VAL A 8 -2.14 -13.50 -0.81
N ASP A 9 -3.31 -12.93 -0.62
CA ASP A 9 -3.44 -11.60 -0.01
C ASP A 9 -3.06 -11.56 1.48
N ASP A 10 -3.17 -12.66 2.21
CA ASP A 10 -2.74 -12.75 3.62
C ASP A 10 -1.21 -12.65 3.80
N ARG A 11 -0.42 -12.86 2.75
CA ARG A 11 1.05 -12.86 2.84
C ARG A 11 1.68 -11.47 2.80
N ASP A 12 0.94 -10.45 2.47
CA ASP A 12 1.38 -9.05 2.65
C ASP A 12 0.71 -8.39 3.86
N GLY A 13 -0.01 -9.16 4.66
CA GLY A 13 -0.72 -8.70 5.84
C GLY A 13 -1.97 -7.90 5.51
N MET A 14 -2.58 -8.12 4.33
CA MET A 14 -3.74 -7.39 3.82
C MET A 14 -4.85 -8.35 3.43
N GLU A 15 -5.27 -9.16 4.41
CA GLU A 15 -6.25 -10.21 4.25
C GLU A 15 -7.63 -9.66 3.89
N MET A 16 -8.43 -10.46 3.23
CA MET A 16 -9.80 -10.11 2.87
C MET A 16 -9.89 -8.81 2.07
N SER A 17 -8.87 -8.54 1.26
CA SER A 17 -8.85 -7.40 0.34
C SER A 17 -9.87 -7.59 -0.79
N VAL A 18 -10.35 -6.47 -1.38
CA VAL A 18 -11.29 -6.56 -2.51
C VAL A 18 -10.69 -7.36 -3.66
N SER A 19 -9.43 -7.12 -4.00
CA SER A 19 -8.74 -7.88 -5.06
C SER A 19 -8.53 -9.35 -4.69
N GLY A 20 -8.36 -9.67 -3.41
CA GLY A 20 -8.23 -11.04 -2.91
C GLY A 20 -9.49 -11.87 -3.16
N HIS A 21 -10.67 -11.29 -2.99
CA HIS A 21 -11.94 -11.96 -3.27
C HIS A 21 -12.18 -12.30 -4.75
N LEU A 22 -11.39 -11.73 -5.66
CA LEU A 22 -11.54 -11.96 -7.11
C LEU A 22 -10.83 -13.21 -7.62
N SER A 23 -10.13 -13.95 -6.76
CA SER A 23 -9.45 -15.19 -7.11
C SER A 23 -9.55 -16.20 -5.98
N GLU A 24 -9.52 -17.49 -6.34
CA GLU A 24 -9.51 -18.57 -5.36
C GLU A 24 -8.27 -18.48 -4.45
N GLY A 25 -8.50 -18.42 -3.13
CA GLY A 25 -7.46 -18.31 -2.11
C GLY A 25 -6.69 -16.98 -2.16
N GLY A 26 -7.29 -15.91 -2.66
CA GLY A 26 -6.70 -14.56 -2.62
C GLY A 26 -5.47 -14.36 -3.51
N ARG A 27 -5.22 -15.25 -4.47
CA ARG A 27 -4.00 -15.23 -5.30
C ARG A 27 -4.00 -14.08 -6.31
N GLY A 28 -2.86 -13.37 -6.41
CA GLY A 28 -2.71 -12.29 -7.38
C GLY A 28 -1.27 -11.85 -7.64
N TYR A 29 -1.04 -11.23 -8.79
CA TYR A 29 0.13 -10.39 -9.01
C TYR A 29 -0.15 -9.06 -8.31
N ARG A 30 0.47 -8.86 -7.14
CA ARG A 30 0.20 -7.71 -6.27
C ARG A 30 1.34 -6.69 -6.35
N PRO A 31 1.06 -5.38 -6.33
CA PRO A 31 2.09 -4.35 -6.23
C PRO A 31 3.04 -4.53 -5.06
N THR A 32 2.55 -5.03 -3.92
CA THR A 32 3.29 -5.30 -2.68
C THR A 32 4.44 -6.26 -2.89
N ILE A 33 4.16 -7.54 -3.19
CA ILE A 33 5.21 -8.55 -3.34
C ILE A 33 6.23 -8.19 -4.44
N ASN A 34 5.76 -7.62 -5.55
CA ASN A 34 6.66 -7.23 -6.62
C ASN A 34 7.59 -6.09 -6.21
N SER A 35 7.09 -5.11 -5.44
CA SER A 35 7.91 -4.03 -4.88
C SER A 35 8.88 -4.53 -3.81
N TYR A 36 8.46 -5.46 -2.94
CA TYR A 36 9.34 -6.08 -1.94
C TYR A 36 10.49 -6.83 -2.61
N MET A 37 10.20 -7.66 -3.61
CA MET A 37 11.23 -8.39 -4.37
C MET A 37 12.17 -7.47 -5.14
N TYR A 38 11.68 -6.30 -5.59
CA TYR A 38 12.54 -5.25 -6.14
C TYR A 38 13.47 -4.68 -5.07
N GLY A 39 12.92 -4.29 -3.92
CA GLY A 39 13.67 -3.75 -2.80
C GLY A 39 14.75 -4.72 -2.30
N GLU A 40 14.42 -6.00 -2.18
CA GLU A 40 15.36 -7.07 -1.83
C GLU A 40 16.51 -7.18 -2.84
N ALA A 41 16.19 -7.14 -4.14
CA ALA A 41 17.24 -7.20 -5.17
C ALA A 41 18.18 -5.98 -5.10
N VAL A 42 17.65 -4.78 -4.86
CA VAL A 42 18.45 -3.55 -4.65
C VAL A 42 19.33 -3.67 -3.40
N ALA A 43 18.76 -4.13 -2.29
CA ALA A 43 19.50 -4.32 -1.04
C ALA A 43 20.64 -5.34 -1.19
N LEU A 44 20.37 -6.48 -1.84
CA LEU A 44 21.39 -7.51 -2.11
C LEU A 44 22.49 -6.98 -3.04
N ALA A 45 22.14 -6.20 -4.06
CA ALA A 45 23.15 -5.56 -4.92
C ALA A 45 24.08 -4.64 -4.11
N LYS A 46 23.50 -3.82 -3.22
CA LYS A 46 24.27 -2.92 -2.36
C LYS A 46 25.15 -3.66 -1.35
N ILE A 47 24.60 -4.69 -0.69
CA ILE A 47 25.37 -5.53 0.25
C ILE A 47 26.52 -6.22 -0.47
N ALA A 48 26.29 -6.84 -1.63
CA ALA A 48 27.31 -7.50 -2.43
C ALA A 48 28.45 -6.53 -2.82
N SER A 49 28.11 -5.28 -3.17
CA SER A 49 29.10 -4.24 -3.46
C SER A 49 29.92 -3.87 -2.23
N ILE A 50 29.32 -3.79 -1.03
CA ILE A 50 30.02 -3.45 0.22
C ILE A 50 31.05 -4.54 0.61
N VAL A 51 30.79 -5.79 0.26
CA VAL A 51 31.68 -6.93 0.57
C VAL A 51 32.52 -7.36 -0.65
N ASP A 52 32.74 -6.48 -1.60
CA ASP A 52 33.58 -6.66 -2.80
C ASP A 52 33.18 -7.85 -3.70
N ARG A 53 31.86 -8.18 -3.74
CA ARG A 53 31.28 -9.22 -4.60
C ARG A 53 30.63 -8.62 -5.85
N ASP A 54 31.44 -7.99 -6.68
CA ASP A 54 30.98 -7.20 -7.85
C ASP A 54 30.11 -7.96 -8.85
N MET A 55 30.36 -9.24 -9.07
CA MET A 55 29.57 -10.04 -10.02
C MET A 55 28.14 -10.25 -9.50
N GLU A 56 28.00 -10.54 -8.22
CA GLU A 56 26.71 -10.65 -7.56
C GLU A 56 25.97 -9.30 -7.52
N ALA A 57 26.72 -8.22 -7.19
CA ALA A 57 26.17 -6.87 -7.20
C ALA A 57 25.53 -6.53 -8.55
N ARG A 58 26.26 -6.73 -9.66
CA ARG A 58 25.73 -6.54 -11.02
C ARG A 58 24.56 -7.46 -11.35
N THR A 59 24.60 -8.70 -10.88
CA THR A 59 23.53 -9.67 -11.13
C THR A 59 22.22 -9.25 -10.44
N TYR A 60 22.29 -8.85 -9.17
CA TYR A 60 21.10 -8.39 -8.43
C TYR A 60 20.59 -7.03 -8.96
N GLN A 61 21.49 -6.11 -9.34
CA GLN A 61 21.07 -4.86 -9.96
C GLN A 61 20.29 -5.08 -11.27
N LYS A 62 20.76 -5.98 -12.13
CA LYS A 62 20.03 -6.35 -13.36
C LYS A 62 18.65 -6.97 -13.07
N LYS A 63 18.53 -7.77 -12.00
CA LYS A 63 17.24 -8.32 -11.57
C LYS A 63 16.30 -7.21 -11.12
N ALA A 64 16.79 -6.26 -10.31
CA ALA A 64 16.03 -5.10 -9.87
C ALA A 64 15.54 -4.27 -11.05
N ASP A 65 16.43 -3.87 -11.98
CA ASP A 65 16.09 -3.05 -13.14
C ASP A 65 15.02 -3.73 -14.01
N LYS A 66 15.17 -5.03 -14.25
CA LYS A 66 14.19 -5.83 -14.98
C LYS A 66 12.83 -5.83 -14.29
N LEU A 67 12.81 -6.04 -12.97
CA LEU A 67 11.58 -6.11 -12.20
C LEU A 67 10.89 -4.73 -12.11
N LYS A 68 11.65 -3.65 -11.91
CA LYS A 68 11.14 -2.27 -12.00
C LYS A 68 10.40 -2.02 -13.32
N GLY A 69 11.01 -2.40 -14.45
CA GLY A 69 10.37 -2.28 -15.74
C GLY A 69 9.11 -3.14 -15.91
N ILE A 70 9.07 -4.34 -15.29
CA ILE A 70 7.88 -5.21 -15.31
C ILE A 70 6.76 -4.62 -14.47
N ILE A 71 7.03 -4.17 -13.24
CA ILE A 71 6.07 -3.54 -12.34
C ILE A 71 5.38 -2.37 -13.06
N ASN A 72 6.17 -1.44 -13.61
CA ASN A 72 5.64 -0.25 -14.27
C ASN A 72 4.78 -0.58 -15.50
N ARG A 73 5.14 -1.61 -16.27
CA ARG A 73 4.37 -1.97 -17.49
C ARG A 73 3.17 -2.85 -17.22
N ARG A 74 3.21 -3.69 -16.17
CA ARG A 74 2.24 -4.76 -15.97
C ARG A 74 1.26 -4.51 -14.83
N LEU A 75 1.65 -3.74 -13.82
CA LEU A 75 0.79 -3.48 -12.66
C LEU A 75 0.23 -2.05 -12.64
N TRP A 76 0.68 -1.18 -13.54
CA TRP A 76 0.09 0.14 -13.74
C TRP A 76 -1.11 0.05 -14.70
N ASP A 77 -2.29 0.32 -14.17
CA ASP A 77 -3.51 0.46 -14.96
C ASP A 77 -3.62 1.90 -15.49
N LYS A 78 -3.41 2.06 -16.80
CA LYS A 78 -3.43 3.37 -17.47
C LYS A 78 -4.81 4.03 -17.48
N GLN A 79 -5.89 3.26 -17.37
CA GLN A 79 -7.26 3.81 -17.34
C GLN A 79 -7.62 4.31 -15.93
N ALA A 80 -7.07 3.64 -14.92
CA ALA A 80 -7.27 4.01 -13.53
C ALA A 80 -6.23 5.00 -13.01
N ASP A 81 -5.13 5.23 -13.74
CA ASP A 81 -3.96 5.97 -13.28
C ASP A 81 -3.46 5.50 -11.90
N PHE A 82 -3.34 4.16 -11.75
CA PHE A 82 -3.04 3.56 -10.46
C PHE A 82 -2.41 2.17 -10.59
N TYR A 83 -1.55 1.78 -9.62
CA TYR A 83 -1.10 0.39 -9.51
C TYR A 83 -2.19 -0.48 -8.92
N LYS A 84 -2.52 -1.56 -9.61
CA LYS A 84 -3.60 -2.45 -9.23
C LYS A 84 -3.15 -3.91 -9.21
N VAL A 85 -3.87 -4.71 -8.47
CA VAL A 85 -3.69 -6.17 -8.45
C VAL A 85 -4.27 -6.78 -9.72
N ILE A 86 -3.60 -7.81 -10.24
CA ILE A 86 -4.14 -8.71 -11.26
C ILE A 86 -4.46 -10.03 -10.57
N PRO A 87 -5.74 -10.32 -10.25
CA PRO A 87 -6.15 -11.58 -9.62
C PRO A 87 -5.83 -12.78 -10.51
N LEU A 88 -5.40 -13.90 -9.90
CA LEU A 88 -5.14 -15.15 -10.62
C LEU A 88 -6.42 -15.96 -10.77
N ASN A 89 -7.35 -15.48 -11.56
CA ASN A 89 -8.65 -16.08 -11.85
C ASN A 89 -8.77 -16.62 -13.30
N GLY A 90 -7.63 -16.85 -13.97
CA GLY A 90 -7.58 -17.27 -15.38
C GLY A 90 -7.62 -16.12 -16.39
N LYS A 91 -7.87 -14.89 -15.94
CA LYS A 91 -7.83 -13.67 -16.74
C LYS A 91 -6.62 -12.82 -16.36
N MET A 92 -6.03 -12.12 -17.32
CA MET A 92 -4.93 -11.16 -17.09
C MET A 92 -5.49 -9.73 -17.04
N GLU A 93 -6.52 -9.54 -16.20
CA GLU A 93 -7.26 -8.29 -16.04
C GLU A 93 -6.99 -7.69 -14.66
N PHE A 94 -6.97 -6.36 -14.57
CA PHE A 94 -6.86 -5.68 -13.28
C PHE A 94 -8.10 -5.89 -12.42
N SER A 95 -7.91 -5.91 -11.09
CA SER A 95 -9.00 -5.69 -10.15
C SER A 95 -9.74 -4.39 -10.52
N TYR A 96 -11.05 -4.33 -10.33
CA TYR A 96 -11.82 -3.10 -10.56
C TYR A 96 -11.55 -2.03 -9.50
N ALA A 97 -11.08 -2.41 -8.30
CA ALA A 97 -10.81 -1.51 -7.20
C ALA A 97 -9.40 -0.90 -7.27
N ARG A 98 -9.26 0.37 -6.87
CA ARG A 98 -8.00 0.90 -6.37
C ARG A 98 -7.91 0.60 -4.88
N GLU A 99 -6.80 0.03 -4.46
CA GLU A 99 -6.52 -0.32 -3.08
C GLU A 99 -5.26 0.43 -2.61
N LEU A 100 -5.23 0.84 -1.35
CA LEU A 100 -4.15 1.68 -0.80
C LEU A 100 -2.75 1.07 -1.00
N LEU A 101 -2.68 -0.27 -1.07
CA LEU A 101 -1.45 -1.01 -1.39
C LEU A 101 -0.81 -0.59 -2.73
N GLY A 102 -1.57 0.05 -3.62
CA GLY A 102 -1.06 0.59 -4.87
C GLY A 102 -0.05 1.74 -4.71
N TYR A 103 0.12 2.29 -3.49
CA TYR A 103 1.18 3.26 -3.19
C TYR A 103 2.51 2.62 -2.80
N ILE A 104 2.57 1.30 -2.53
CA ILE A 104 3.80 0.62 -2.12
C ILE A 104 4.94 0.75 -3.14
N PRO A 105 4.72 0.81 -4.46
CA PRO A 105 5.81 1.08 -5.40
C PRO A 105 6.59 2.38 -5.11
N TRP A 106 5.94 3.45 -4.60
CA TRP A 106 6.63 4.69 -4.20
C TRP A 106 7.49 4.54 -2.94
N PHE A 107 7.18 3.60 -2.06
CA PHE A 107 8.05 3.26 -0.94
C PHE A 107 9.46 2.85 -1.42
N TYR A 108 9.56 2.31 -2.62
CA TYR A 108 10.81 1.84 -3.23
C TYR A 108 11.29 2.71 -4.42
N ASN A 109 10.72 3.87 -4.66
CA ASN A 109 11.04 4.75 -5.80
C ASN A 109 10.98 4.02 -7.17
N ILE A 110 9.99 3.14 -7.34
CA ILE A 110 9.80 2.37 -8.57
C ILE A 110 9.12 3.20 -9.67
N PRO A 111 8.05 3.98 -9.39
CA PRO A 111 7.29 4.67 -10.43
C PRO A 111 8.10 5.75 -11.15
N PRO A 112 7.83 6.01 -12.43
CA PRO A 112 8.30 7.21 -13.11
C PRO A 112 7.44 8.43 -12.72
N ASP A 113 7.96 9.64 -12.96
CA ASP A 113 7.34 10.91 -12.55
C ASP A 113 5.90 11.08 -13.06
N ASN A 114 5.64 10.69 -14.30
CA ASN A 114 4.32 10.81 -14.90
C ASN A 114 3.23 9.92 -14.26
N TYR A 115 3.59 9.00 -13.34
CA TYR A 115 2.62 8.22 -12.56
C TYR A 115 2.19 8.92 -11.28
N SER A 116 2.77 10.08 -10.98
CA SER A 116 2.45 10.91 -9.81
C SER A 116 0.95 11.27 -9.71
N ILE A 117 0.22 11.24 -10.81
CA ILE A 117 -1.24 11.48 -10.86
C ILE A 117 -2.01 10.60 -9.86
N ALA A 118 -1.50 9.41 -9.52
CA ALA A 118 -2.09 8.50 -8.54
C ALA A 118 -2.27 9.15 -7.16
N TRP A 119 -1.38 10.08 -6.77
CA TRP A 119 -1.44 10.73 -5.46
C TRP A 119 -2.70 11.58 -5.25
N LYS A 120 -3.38 11.98 -6.32
CA LYS A 120 -4.67 12.67 -6.22
C LYS A 120 -5.74 11.83 -5.52
N GLN A 121 -5.68 10.51 -5.66
CA GLN A 121 -6.67 9.62 -5.06
C GLN A 121 -6.55 9.57 -3.52
N LEU A 122 -5.35 9.83 -2.96
CA LEU A 122 -5.12 9.81 -1.52
C LEU A 122 -5.92 10.91 -0.80
N PHE A 123 -6.14 12.05 -1.47
CA PHE A 123 -6.83 13.24 -0.96
C PHE A 123 -8.16 13.49 -1.67
N ASP A 124 -8.71 12.50 -2.33
CA ASP A 124 -10.06 12.53 -2.90
C ASP A 124 -11.04 11.90 -1.91
N SER A 125 -12.11 12.63 -1.57
CA SER A 125 -13.16 12.19 -0.64
C SER A 125 -13.94 10.95 -1.12
N LYS A 126 -13.91 10.64 -2.41
CA LYS A 126 -14.38 9.37 -2.98
C LYS A 126 -13.25 8.37 -3.23
N GLY A 127 -12.01 8.80 -3.07
CA GLY A 127 -10.80 7.99 -3.08
C GLY A 127 -10.52 7.44 -1.70
N PHE A 128 -9.36 7.77 -1.15
CA PHE A 128 -8.90 7.22 0.13
C PHE A 128 -9.02 8.20 1.30
N GLU A 129 -9.37 9.47 1.07
CA GLU A 129 -9.39 10.50 2.11
C GLU A 129 -10.50 10.24 3.14
N ALA A 130 -10.11 10.13 4.42
CA ALA A 130 -11.05 10.10 5.53
C ALA A 130 -10.45 10.75 6.78
N ALA A 131 -11.32 11.11 7.73
CA ALA A 131 -10.95 11.95 8.87
C ALA A 131 -9.94 11.31 9.83
N TYR A 132 -9.94 9.97 9.93
CA TYR A 132 -9.11 9.23 10.89
C TYR A 132 -8.10 8.29 10.20
N GLY A 133 -7.77 8.55 8.95
CA GLY A 133 -6.77 7.83 8.17
C GLY A 133 -7.32 7.34 6.84
N PRO A 134 -6.44 7.07 5.87
CA PRO A 134 -6.85 6.64 4.54
C PRO A 134 -7.54 5.29 4.60
N THR A 135 -8.58 5.12 3.80
CA THR A 135 -9.27 3.84 3.64
C THR A 135 -8.40 2.85 2.87
N THR A 136 -8.55 1.55 3.10
CA THR A 136 -7.76 0.50 2.43
C THR A 136 -8.18 0.24 1.00
N VAL A 137 -9.42 0.57 0.64
CA VAL A 137 -9.93 0.62 -0.73
C VAL A 137 -10.62 1.96 -0.96
N GLU A 138 -10.65 2.47 -2.18
CA GLU A 138 -11.32 3.73 -2.49
C GLU A 138 -12.82 3.68 -2.14
N GLN A 139 -13.35 4.75 -1.56
CA GLN A 139 -14.72 4.84 -1.04
C GLN A 139 -15.81 4.74 -2.12
N ARG A 140 -15.43 4.95 -3.39
CA ARG A 140 -16.33 4.73 -4.54
C ARG A 140 -16.43 3.27 -4.96
N CYS A 141 -15.64 2.37 -4.39
CA CYS A 141 -15.68 0.96 -4.71
C CYS A 141 -17.02 0.36 -4.25
N PRO A 142 -17.73 -0.45 -5.08
CA PRO A 142 -18.97 -1.07 -4.67
C PRO A 142 -18.87 -1.99 -3.46
N ASP A 143 -17.68 -2.57 -3.23
CA ASP A 143 -17.41 -3.47 -2.11
C ASP A 143 -16.74 -2.77 -0.91
N PHE A 144 -16.73 -1.43 -0.91
CA PHE A 144 -16.28 -0.66 0.24
C PHE A 144 -17.18 -0.95 1.45
N LYS A 145 -16.58 -1.41 2.55
CA LYS A 145 -17.28 -1.69 3.81
C LYS A 145 -16.42 -1.27 4.98
N ILE A 146 -17.03 -0.75 6.04
CA ILE A 146 -16.36 -0.41 7.31
C ILE A 146 -16.63 -1.47 8.36
N SER A 147 -17.85 -2.01 8.38
CA SER A 147 -18.22 -3.12 9.24
C SER A 147 -17.75 -4.43 8.62
N TYR A 148 -17.16 -5.29 9.43
CA TYR A 148 -16.84 -6.63 9.00
C TYR A 148 -17.88 -7.65 9.49
N GLU A 149 -18.07 -8.66 8.68
CA GLU A 149 -18.84 -9.84 9.00
C GLU A 149 -17.88 -11.03 8.97
N GLY A 150 -17.67 -11.68 10.09
CA GLY A 150 -16.80 -12.85 10.20
C GLY A 150 -15.38 -12.49 10.64
N HIS A 151 -14.42 -12.46 9.75
CA HIS A 151 -13.01 -12.22 10.08
C HIS A 151 -12.72 -10.74 10.32
N GLU A 152 -11.95 -10.42 11.38
CA GLU A 152 -11.63 -9.04 11.78
C GLU A 152 -10.63 -8.34 10.86
N CYS A 153 -9.71 -9.09 10.27
CA CYS A 153 -8.70 -8.55 9.37
C CYS A 153 -9.28 -8.32 7.97
N GLN A 154 -10.08 -7.25 7.80
CA GLN A 154 -10.67 -6.91 6.52
C GLN A 154 -10.04 -5.65 5.94
N TRP A 155 -9.55 -5.78 4.71
CA TRP A 155 -8.84 -4.73 4.00
C TRP A 155 -9.68 -4.13 2.84
N ASN A 156 -10.98 -3.99 3.11
CA ASN A 156 -11.95 -3.50 2.13
C ASN A 156 -12.64 -2.18 2.54
N GLY A 157 -12.03 -1.44 3.47
CA GLY A 157 -12.59 -0.15 3.89
C GLY A 157 -11.93 0.48 5.12
N PRO A 158 -11.75 -0.24 6.25
CA PRO A 158 -11.14 0.33 7.45
C PRO A 158 -9.77 0.97 7.19
N SER A 159 -9.42 1.97 7.99
CA SER A 159 -8.06 2.50 8.00
C SER A 159 -7.14 1.59 8.81
N TRP A 160 -6.00 1.21 8.23
CA TRP A 160 -5.00 0.36 8.86
C TRP A 160 -3.71 1.15 9.10
N PRO A 161 -3.31 1.38 10.37
CA PRO A 161 -2.08 2.09 10.70
C PRO A 161 -0.84 1.50 10.02
N TYR A 162 -0.77 0.17 9.86
CA TYR A 162 0.31 -0.49 9.15
C TYR A 162 0.52 0.08 7.73
N LEU A 163 -0.53 0.07 6.90
CA LEU A 163 -0.40 0.55 5.52
C LEU A 163 -0.34 2.09 5.44
N THR A 164 -0.96 2.79 6.41
CA THR A 164 -0.83 4.25 6.53
C THR A 164 0.63 4.64 6.77
N SER A 165 1.37 3.92 7.62
CA SER A 165 2.80 4.16 7.85
C SER A 165 3.64 3.96 6.59
N MET A 166 3.36 2.91 5.83
CA MET A 166 4.03 2.67 4.54
C MET A 166 3.69 3.74 3.50
N THR A 167 2.44 4.22 3.49
CA THR A 167 2.01 5.31 2.60
C THR A 167 2.72 6.62 2.96
N LEU A 168 2.87 6.94 4.25
CA LEU A 168 3.66 8.09 4.71
C LEU A 168 5.12 7.98 4.29
N ALA A 169 5.74 6.81 4.43
CA ALA A 169 7.12 6.60 3.96
C ALA A 169 7.22 6.73 2.43
N ALA A 170 6.24 6.24 1.69
CA ALA A 170 6.13 6.42 0.24
C ALA A 170 6.00 7.90 -0.15
N MET A 171 5.20 8.70 0.60
CA MET A 171 5.09 10.15 0.42
C MET A 171 6.42 10.86 0.70
N ALA A 172 7.14 10.48 1.76
CA ALA A 172 8.46 11.05 2.07
C ALA A 172 9.46 10.78 0.93
N ASN A 173 9.49 9.56 0.41
CA ASN A 173 10.32 9.21 -0.75
C ASN A 173 9.89 10.00 -2.00
N TYR A 174 8.59 10.20 -2.20
CA TYR A 174 8.07 10.99 -3.30
C TYR A 174 8.58 12.43 -3.27
N PHE A 175 8.54 13.10 -2.11
CA PHE A 175 9.08 14.45 -1.98
C PHE A 175 10.61 14.55 -2.11
N ASN A 176 11.32 13.48 -1.79
CA ASN A 176 12.79 13.46 -1.84
C ASN A 176 13.36 13.06 -3.20
N SER A 177 12.57 12.37 -4.02
CA SER A 177 13.09 11.69 -5.22
C SER A 177 12.43 12.11 -6.53
N TYR A 178 11.37 12.95 -6.48
CA TYR A 178 10.60 13.36 -7.65
C TYR A 178 10.60 14.88 -7.79
N ASP A 179 10.80 15.38 -9.01
CA ASP A 179 11.04 16.82 -9.26
C ASP A 179 9.78 17.69 -9.14
N SER A 180 8.61 17.14 -9.44
CA SER A 180 7.37 17.91 -9.52
C SER A 180 6.23 17.23 -8.74
N PRO A 181 6.27 17.23 -7.40
CA PRO A 181 5.23 16.62 -6.60
C PRO A 181 3.90 17.35 -6.78
N ILE A 182 2.83 16.60 -7.02
CA ILE A 182 1.45 17.13 -7.18
C ILE A 182 0.68 17.24 -5.87
N ILE A 183 1.22 16.66 -4.80
CA ILE A 183 0.78 16.81 -3.41
C ILE A 183 1.78 17.69 -2.67
N THR A 184 1.37 18.25 -1.54
CA THR A 184 2.17 19.22 -0.79
C THR A 184 2.73 18.64 0.50
N LYS A 185 3.79 19.27 1.04
CA LYS A 185 4.28 18.94 2.38
C LYS A 185 3.22 19.15 3.46
N LYS A 186 2.24 20.04 3.24
CA LYS A 186 1.10 20.23 4.13
C LYS A 186 0.21 18.99 4.15
N ASP A 187 -0.02 18.36 3.00
CA ASP A 187 -0.79 17.12 2.90
C ASP A 187 -0.09 15.99 3.66
N TYR A 188 1.24 15.89 3.52
CA TYR A 188 2.05 14.96 4.30
C TYR A 188 1.91 15.18 5.82
N LEU A 189 2.07 16.43 6.28
CA LEU A 189 1.96 16.76 7.70
C LEU A 189 0.53 16.51 8.23
N SER A 190 -0.49 16.75 7.41
CA SER A 190 -1.88 16.44 7.78
C SER A 190 -2.06 14.95 8.02
N LEU A 191 -1.62 14.12 7.08
CA LEU A 191 -1.71 12.65 7.23
C LEU A 191 -0.85 12.13 8.38
N LEU A 192 0.35 12.70 8.60
CA LEU A 192 1.22 12.33 9.72
C LEU A 192 0.57 12.67 11.07
N ASN A 193 -0.12 13.79 11.18
CA ASN A 193 -0.86 14.17 12.38
C ASN A 193 -2.03 13.21 12.63
N ILE A 194 -2.81 12.87 11.61
CA ILE A 194 -3.88 11.88 11.71
C ILE A 194 -3.31 10.55 12.20
N TYR A 195 -2.24 10.06 11.57
CA TYR A 195 -1.55 8.83 11.95
C TYR A 195 -1.05 8.87 13.40
N SER A 196 -0.39 9.95 13.83
CA SER A 196 0.09 10.12 15.20
C SER A 196 -1.05 10.12 16.21
N ASN A 197 -2.17 10.77 15.89
CA ASN A 197 -3.33 10.82 16.77
C ASN A 197 -4.06 9.48 16.88
N SER A 198 -4.04 8.65 15.84
CA SER A 198 -4.62 7.31 15.87
C SER A 198 -3.91 6.34 16.82
N HIS A 199 -2.71 6.70 17.32
CA HIS A 199 -1.94 5.94 18.30
C HIS A 199 -2.14 6.45 19.74
N ARG A 200 -3.26 7.06 20.03
CA ARG A 200 -3.59 7.62 21.35
C ARG A 200 -5.02 7.30 21.72
N ILE A 201 -5.23 6.99 22.99
CA ILE A 201 -6.56 6.86 23.58
C ILE A 201 -6.64 7.64 24.87
N LEU A 202 -7.87 7.92 25.32
CA LEU A 202 -8.14 8.40 26.64
C LEU A 202 -8.27 7.21 27.62
N SER A 203 -7.52 7.26 28.72
CA SER A 203 -7.69 6.33 29.82
C SER A 203 -9.01 6.62 30.57
N VAL A 204 -9.37 5.75 31.49
CA VAL A 204 -10.52 5.95 32.39
C VAL A 204 -10.43 7.22 33.24
N ASN A 205 -9.22 7.76 33.42
CA ASN A 205 -8.97 9.00 34.15
C ASN A 205 -8.86 10.22 33.23
N ASN A 206 -9.22 10.09 31.96
CA ASN A 206 -9.05 11.10 30.88
C ASN A 206 -7.60 11.48 30.56
N ASP A 207 -6.61 10.70 30.99
CA ASP A 207 -5.24 10.88 30.55
C ASP A 207 -5.05 10.32 29.14
N THR A 208 -4.29 11.01 28.29
CA THR A 208 -3.92 10.50 26.98
C THR A 208 -2.78 9.50 27.13
N ILE A 209 -3.00 8.26 26.71
CA ILE A 209 -2.00 7.19 26.70
C ILE A 209 -1.68 6.74 25.28
N CYS A 210 -0.46 6.23 25.09
CA CYS A 210 -0.08 5.61 23.82
C CYS A 210 -0.84 4.29 23.63
N TRP A 211 -1.31 4.06 22.42
CA TRP A 211 -2.04 2.86 22.05
C TRP A 211 -1.81 2.50 20.59
N ILE A 212 -1.89 1.22 20.28
CA ILE A 212 -1.81 0.71 18.90
C ILE A 212 -3.03 -0.18 18.67
N ASP A 213 -3.76 0.07 17.59
CA ASP A 213 -4.84 -0.80 17.12
C ASP A 213 -4.52 -1.30 15.72
N GLU A 214 -5.08 -2.43 15.34
CA GLU A 214 -4.90 -3.00 14.00
C GLU A 214 -5.62 -2.16 12.95
N ASN A 215 -6.90 -1.83 13.20
CA ASN A 215 -7.72 -1.06 12.28
C ASN A 215 -8.69 -0.12 12.98
N ILE A 216 -9.08 0.92 12.26
CA ILE A 216 -9.86 2.04 12.76
C ILE A 216 -10.99 2.33 11.80
N ASN A 217 -12.16 2.68 12.32
CA ASN A 217 -13.21 3.27 11.52
C ASN A 217 -12.72 4.61 10.96
N PRO A 218 -12.56 4.77 9.65
CA PRO A 218 -11.97 5.97 9.04
C PRO A 218 -12.81 7.24 9.23
N TYR A 219 -14.06 7.13 9.62
CA TYR A 219 -14.97 8.27 9.81
C TYR A 219 -15.13 8.69 11.26
N THR A 220 -15.09 7.75 12.20
CA THR A 220 -15.34 8.04 13.63
C THR A 220 -14.09 7.93 14.49
N GLY A 221 -13.04 7.25 13.99
CA GLY A 221 -11.84 6.98 14.76
C GLY A 221 -12.00 5.82 15.76
N ASP A 222 -13.17 5.18 15.79
CA ASP A 222 -13.39 4.03 16.67
C ASP A 222 -12.57 2.83 16.20
N TRP A 223 -12.06 2.08 17.16
CA TRP A 223 -11.37 0.83 16.88
C TRP A 223 -12.36 -0.24 16.47
N ILE A 224 -11.98 -1.04 15.48
CA ILE A 224 -12.84 -2.09 14.96
C ILE A 224 -12.45 -3.45 15.54
N SER A 225 -11.16 -3.78 15.66
CA SER A 225 -10.67 -5.10 16.08
C SER A 225 -10.52 -5.27 17.60
N ARG A 226 -11.48 -4.78 18.38
CA ARG A 226 -11.43 -4.81 19.86
C ARG A 226 -11.61 -6.18 20.51
N THR A 227 -11.95 -7.20 19.74
CA THR A 227 -12.36 -8.49 20.30
C THR A 227 -11.19 -9.38 20.73
N ARG A 228 -9.95 -8.91 20.58
CA ARG A 228 -8.73 -9.67 20.93
C ARG A 228 -8.03 -9.21 22.22
N LEU A 229 -8.69 -8.37 23.02
CA LEU A 229 -8.18 -7.96 24.34
C LEU A 229 -8.70 -8.88 25.44
#